data_60dac672f8094e81541da2314c4043a6
#
_entry.id   60dac672f8094e81541da2314c4043a6
#
_cell.length_a   1.000
_cell.length_b   1.000
_cell.length_c   1.000
_cell.angle_alpha   90.00
_cell.angle_beta   90.00
_cell.angle_gamma   90.00
#
_symmetry.space_group_name_H-M   'P 1'
#
loop_
_entity.id
_entity.type
_entity.pdbx_description
1 polymer ?
#
loop_
_entity_poly.entity_id
_entity_poly.type
_entity_poly.pdbx_seq_one_letter_code
_entity_poly.pdbx_strand_id
1 'polypeptide(L)'
;SQLLDAIKRLKDENMDLHECLDIMQVWYRDGLMFKVTKDANLLIFKDEFSAMNEMSTQIGYDGFENILNAIDKARIRLDANVNMELALELMFLAMKENS
;
A
#
# COMPACT_ATOMS: atom_id res chain seq x y z
N SER A 1 12.71 -3.64 14.09
CA SER A 1 12.42 -4.14 12.75
C SER A 1 12.18 -3.00 11.77
N GLN A 2 12.29 -3.27 10.52
CA GLN A 2 12.03 -2.28 9.47
C GLN A 2 10.59 -1.75 9.52
N LEU A 3 9.64 -2.61 9.85
CA LEU A 3 8.24 -2.23 9.98
C LEU A 3 8.02 -1.26 11.14
N LEU A 4 8.60 -1.54 12.30
CA LEU A 4 8.50 -0.66 13.46
C LEU A 4 9.16 0.69 13.19
N ASP A 5 10.30 0.70 12.49
CA ASP A 5 10.99 1.93 12.13
C ASP A 5 10.16 2.78 11.16
N ALA A 6 9.51 2.15 10.19
CA ALA A 6 8.61 2.84 9.27
C ALA A 6 7.41 3.46 10.00
N ILE A 7 6.80 2.73 10.94
CA ILE A 7 5.69 3.21 11.75
C ILE A 7 6.12 4.42 12.59
N LYS A 8 7.29 4.34 13.22
CA LYS A 8 7.83 5.44 14.03
C LYS A 8 8.09 6.67 13.17
N ARG A 9 8.60 6.52 11.96
CA ARG A 9 8.80 7.63 11.03
C ARG A 9 7.49 8.32 10.68
N LEU A 10 6.46 7.55 10.38
CA LEU A 10 5.15 8.11 10.07
C LEU A 10 4.61 8.92 11.24
N LYS A 11 4.82 8.46 12.46
CA LYS A 11 4.46 9.17 13.67
C LYS A 11 5.26 10.47 13.85
N ASP A 12 6.58 10.37 13.69
CA ASP A 12 7.51 11.48 13.95
C ASP A 12 7.37 12.61 12.93
N GLU A 13 7.02 12.29 11.69
CA GLU A 13 6.82 13.27 10.64
C GLU A 13 5.44 13.93 10.69
N ASN A 14 4.63 13.57 11.66
CA ASN A 14 3.30 14.16 11.86
C ASN A 14 2.40 14.02 10.62
N MET A 15 2.62 12.99 9.83
CA MET A 15 1.81 12.73 8.64
C MET A 15 0.42 12.28 9.03
N ASP A 16 -0.59 12.74 8.31
CA ASP A 16 -1.94 12.21 8.42
C ASP A 16 -1.94 10.78 7.89
N LEU A 17 -2.26 9.83 8.78
CA LEU A 17 -2.25 8.41 8.44
C LEU A 17 -3.27 8.07 7.34
N HIS A 18 -4.43 8.73 7.34
CA HIS A 18 -5.42 8.51 6.29
C HIS A 18 -4.89 8.94 4.93
N GLU A 19 -4.17 10.05 4.86
CA GLU A 19 -3.52 10.48 3.63
C GLU A 19 -2.45 9.48 3.17
N CYS A 20 -1.66 8.95 4.10
CA CYS A 20 -0.68 7.91 3.80
C CYS A 20 -1.35 6.67 3.21
N LEU A 21 -2.45 6.23 3.82
CA LEU A 21 -3.19 5.08 3.33
C LEU A 21 -3.79 5.33 1.96
N ASP A 22 -4.27 6.55 1.71
CA ASP A 22 -4.79 6.95 0.40
C ASP A 22 -3.71 6.87 -0.68
N ILE A 23 -2.51 7.37 -0.38
CA ILE A 23 -1.38 7.31 -1.31
C ILE A 23 -0.97 5.86 -1.58
N MET A 24 -0.89 5.04 -0.54
CA MET A 24 -0.56 3.61 -0.69
C MET A 24 -1.61 2.88 -1.54
N GLN A 25 -2.87 3.19 -1.31
CA GLN A 25 -3.97 2.59 -2.06
C GLN A 25 -3.87 2.92 -3.55
N VAL A 26 -3.63 4.19 -3.87
CA VAL A 26 -3.46 4.63 -5.26
C VAL A 26 -2.22 3.98 -5.89
N TRP A 27 -1.13 3.88 -5.14
CA TRP A 27 0.12 3.25 -5.60
C TRP A 27 -0.11 1.80 -6.03
N TYR A 28 -0.70 0.99 -5.16
CA TYR A 28 -0.95 -0.42 -5.45
C TYR A 28 -2.05 -0.61 -6.51
N ARG A 29 -3.04 0.28 -6.54
CA ARG A 29 -4.04 0.29 -7.60
C ARG A 29 -3.40 0.54 -8.96
N ASP A 30 -2.47 1.49 -9.04
CA ASP A 30 -1.72 1.76 -10.27
C ASP A 30 -0.91 0.53 -10.70
N GLY A 31 -0.26 -0.16 -9.75
CA GLY A 31 0.45 -1.39 -10.05
C GLY A 31 -0.44 -2.46 -10.66
N LEU A 32 -1.62 -2.65 -10.08
CA LEU A 32 -2.60 -3.60 -10.62
C LEU A 32 -3.12 -3.14 -11.99
N MET A 33 -3.43 -1.87 -12.14
CA MET A 33 -3.88 -1.30 -13.42
C MET A 33 -2.84 -1.52 -14.51
N PHE A 34 -1.57 -1.28 -14.20
CA PHE A 34 -0.50 -1.51 -15.16
C PHE A 34 -0.33 -3.01 -15.48
N LYS A 35 -0.50 -3.87 -14.48
CA LYS A 35 -0.46 -5.33 -14.71
C LYS A 35 -1.53 -5.78 -15.69
N VAL A 36 -2.73 -5.23 -15.59
CA VAL A 36 -3.88 -5.59 -16.43
C VAL A 36 -3.75 -4.97 -17.83
N THR A 37 -3.39 -3.70 -17.93
CA THR A 37 -3.51 -2.92 -19.17
C THR A 37 -2.18 -2.72 -19.90
N LYS A 38 -1.06 -2.72 -19.19
CA LYS A 38 0.26 -2.33 -19.72
C LYS A 38 0.28 -0.92 -20.31
N ASP A 39 -0.66 -0.06 -19.90
CA ASP A 39 -0.81 1.30 -20.41
C ASP A 39 -0.49 2.32 -19.32
N ALA A 40 0.69 2.95 -19.44
CA ALA A 40 1.15 3.96 -18.49
C ALA A 40 0.25 5.21 -18.47
N ASN A 41 -0.50 5.46 -19.53
CA ASN A 41 -1.40 6.62 -19.60
C ASN A 41 -2.58 6.49 -18.65
N LEU A 42 -2.91 5.28 -18.20
CA LEU A 42 -4.01 5.02 -17.26
C LEU A 42 -3.58 5.18 -15.80
N LEU A 43 -2.30 5.38 -15.54
CA LEU A 43 -1.78 5.51 -14.18
C LEU A 43 -1.99 6.93 -13.64
N ILE A 44 -2.20 7.01 -12.34
CA ILE A 44 -2.20 8.29 -11.62
C ILE A 44 -0.75 8.77 -11.46
N PHE A 45 0.16 7.87 -11.08
CA PHE A 45 1.59 8.14 -10.99
C PHE A 45 2.30 7.81 -12.31
N LYS A 46 2.00 8.57 -13.37
CA LYS A 46 2.48 8.29 -14.73
C LYS A 46 4.00 8.24 -14.83
N ASP A 47 4.70 9.11 -14.09
CA ASP A 47 6.15 9.18 -14.11
C ASP A 47 6.82 7.99 -13.41
N GLU A 48 6.05 7.20 -12.69
CA GLU A 48 6.52 6.03 -11.93
C GLU A 48 6.25 4.72 -12.66
N PHE A 49 6.08 4.75 -13.98
CA PHE A 49 5.71 3.55 -14.73
C PHE A 49 6.76 2.43 -14.61
N SER A 50 8.05 2.77 -14.46
CA SER A 50 9.11 1.77 -14.27
C SER A 50 8.90 0.99 -12.97
N ALA A 51 8.59 1.70 -11.87
CA ALA A 51 8.28 1.07 -10.60
C ALA A 51 7.01 0.23 -10.69
N MET A 52 6.00 0.71 -11.41
CA MET A 52 4.75 -0.03 -11.63
C MET A 52 4.97 -1.28 -12.45
N ASN A 53 5.82 -1.20 -13.48
CA ASN A 53 6.18 -2.37 -14.27
C ASN A 53 6.89 -3.44 -13.43
N GLU A 54 7.88 -3.03 -12.64
CA GLU A 54 8.60 -3.94 -11.76
C GLU A 54 7.65 -4.59 -10.74
N MET A 55 6.84 -3.80 -10.08
CA MET A 55 5.88 -4.28 -9.10
C MET A 55 4.86 -5.23 -9.74
N SER A 56 4.41 -4.92 -10.95
CA SER A 56 3.44 -5.75 -11.67
C SER A 56 3.99 -7.12 -12.05
N THR A 57 5.30 -7.27 -12.18
CA THR A 57 5.93 -8.57 -12.44
C THR A 57 6.16 -9.37 -11.17
N GLN A 58 6.31 -8.70 -10.02
CA GLN A 58 6.61 -9.34 -8.74
C GLN A 58 5.36 -9.76 -7.98
N ILE A 59 4.27 -9.00 -8.12
CA ILE A 59 3.03 -9.23 -7.38
C ILE A 59 1.98 -9.81 -8.33
N GLY A 60 1.40 -10.96 -7.95
CA GLY A 60 0.30 -11.55 -8.70
C GLY A 60 -1.02 -10.82 -8.49
N TYR A 61 -2.05 -11.18 -9.25
CA TYR A 61 -3.38 -10.58 -9.11
C TYR A 61 -3.94 -10.75 -7.69
N ASP A 62 -3.82 -11.96 -7.14
CA ASP A 62 -4.26 -12.23 -5.76
C ASP A 62 -3.45 -11.42 -4.75
N GLY A 63 -2.15 -11.24 -4.99
CA GLY A 63 -1.28 -10.43 -4.15
C GLY A 63 -1.74 -8.98 -4.10
N PHE A 64 -2.05 -8.38 -5.25
CA PHE A 64 -2.59 -7.02 -5.31
C PHE A 64 -3.93 -6.91 -4.57
N GLU A 65 -4.82 -7.87 -4.78
CA GLU A 65 -6.11 -7.89 -4.09
C GLU A 65 -5.92 -7.97 -2.58
N ASN A 66 -5.04 -8.86 -2.11
CA ASN A 66 -4.76 -9.01 -0.69
C ASN A 66 -4.15 -7.74 -0.08
N ILE A 67 -3.25 -7.07 -0.79
CA ILE A 67 -2.65 -5.82 -0.33
C ILE A 67 -3.68 -4.70 -0.25
N LEU A 68 -4.50 -4.54 -1.28
CA LEU A 68 -5.56 -3.52 -1.29
C LEU A 68 -6.57 -3.76 -0.16
N ASN A 69 -6.95 -5.02 0.07
CA ASN A 69 -7.81 -5.39 1.20
C ASN A 69 -7.15 -5.10 2.54
N ALA A 70 -5.84 -5.31 2.66
CA ALA A 70 -5.10 -5.03 3.89
C ALA A 70 -5.08 -3.54 4.20
N ILE A 71 -4.96 -2.68 3.19
CA ILE A 71 -5.03 -1.23 3.33
C ILE A 71 -6.42 -0.82 3.83
N ASP A 72 -7.47 -1.37 3.24
CA ASP A 72 -8.84 -1.10 3.68
C ASP A 72 -9.08 -1.54 5.12
N LYS A 73 -8.59 -2.72 5.51
CA LYS A 73 -8.68 -3.22 6.89
C LYS A 73 -7.95 -2.31 7.87
N ALA A 74 -6.76 -1.81 7.48
CA ALA A 74 -6.03 -0.87 8.33
C ALA A 74 -6.84 0.39 8.57
N ARG A 75 -7.48 0.92 7.53
CA ARG A 75 -8.34 2.09 7.62
C ARG A 75 -9.50 1.86 8.58
N ILE A 76 -10.17 0.73 8.44
CA ILE A 76 -11.30 0.34 9.31
C ILE A 76 -10.85 0.23 10.77
N ARG A 77 -9.68 -0.41 11.01
CA ARG A 77 -9.14 -0.56 12.36
C ARG A 77 -8.79 0.76 13.00
N LEU A 78 -8.19 1.68 12.24
CA LEU A 78 -7.87 3.02 12.74
C LEU A 78 -9.15 3.79 13.09
N ASP A 79 -10.17 3.70 12.28
CA ASP A 79 -11.45 4.36 12.53
C ASP A 79 -12.18 3.76 13.74
N ALA A 80 -11.95 2.49 14.03
CA ALA A 80 -12.51 1.79 15.18
C ALA A 80 -11.67 1.93 16.46
N ASN A 81 -10.67 2.83 16.45
CA ASN A 81 -9.76 3.07 17.57
C ASN A 81 -8.94 1.84 18.01
N VAL A 82 -8.68 0.93 17.08
CA VAL A 82 -7.73 -0.16 17.30
C VAL A 82 -6.32 0.46 17.43
N ASN A 83 -5.47 -0.17 18.24
CA ASN A 83 -4.09 0.29 18.39
C ASN A 83 -3.44 0.54 17.02
N MET A 84 -2.96 1.76 16.81
CA MET A 84 -2.42 2.20 15.52
C MET A 84 -1.24 1.35 15.07
N GLU A 85 -0.31 1.05 15.99
CA GLU A 85 0.87 0.26 15.66
C GLU A 85 0.48 -1.15 15.19
N LEU A 86 -0.47 -1.77 15.89
CA LEU A 86 -0.98 -3.09 15.51
C LEU A 86 -1.66 -3.05 14.15
N ALA A 87 -2.52 -2.06 13.91
CA ALA A 87 -3.23 -1.93 12.64
C ALA A 87 -2.25 -1.79 11.47
N LEU A 88 -1.22 -0.95 11.62
CA LEU A 88 -0.20 -0.75 10.59
C LEU A 88 0.71 -1.96 10.43
N GLU A 89 1.09 -2.64 11.52
CA GLU A 89 1.90 -3.86 11.44
C GLU A 89 1.20 -4.96 10.64
N LEU A 90 -0.10 -5.16 10.88
CA LEU A 90 -0.87 -6.15 10.15
C LEU A 90 -0.93 -5.82 8.66
N MET A 91 -1.08 -4.55 8.31
CA MET A 91 -1.07 -4.09 6.92
C MET A 91 0.28 -4.34 6.26
N PHE A 92 1.37 -3.91 6.89
CA PHE A 92 2.71 -4.08 6.34
C PHE A 92 3.11 -5.55 6.23
N LEU A 93 2.67 -6.39 7.16
CA LEU A 93 2.88 -7.83 7.08
C LEU A 93 2.20 -8.42 5.84
N ALA A 94 0.96 -8.03 5.58
CA ALA A 94 0.24 -8.47 4.38
C ALA A 94 0.95 -8.02 3.10
N MET A 95 1.46 -6.80 3.07
CA MET A 95 2.25 -6.29 1.94
C MET A 95 3.49 -7.16 1.70
N LYS A 96 4.21 -7.48 2.77
CA LYS A 96 5.41 -8.30 2.69
C LYS A 96 5.11 -9.71 2.19
N GLU A 97 4.05 -10.33 2.70
CA GLU A 97 3.67 -11.69 2.33
C GLU A 97 3.18 -11.81 0.88
N ASN A 98 2.70 -10.73 0.29
CA ASN A 98 2.13 -10.72 -1.05
C ASN A 98 3.02 -10.05 -2.10
N SER A 99 4.23 -9.70 -1.73
CA SER A 99 5.19 -9.05 -2.63
C SER A 99 6.26 -10.00 -3.15
#